data_729dd0a68537d7a409ec3d37d7a17c14
#
_entry.id   729dd0a68537d7a409ec3d37d7a17c14
#
_cell.length_a   1.000
_cell.length_b   1.000
_cell.length_c   1.000
_cell.angle_alpha   90.00
_cell.angle_beta   90.00
_cell.angle_gamma   90.00
#
_symmetry.space_group_name_H-M   'P 1'
#
loop_
_entity.id
_entity.type
_entity.pdbx_description
1 polymer ?
#
loop_
_entity_poly.entity_id
_entity_poly.type
_entity_poly.pdbx_seq_one_letter_code
_entity_poly.pdbx_strand_id
1 'polypeptide(L)'
;MDGLLRRYVNHPAAWCHKIGDMSFENGALLEPLSVALAAMERSGVKLGDPVLICGAGPIGLIALLCCRAAGAEPIVITDIDEGRLKFAKELVPSVRTHHVRSVSAEESAEAIVGLAEVRPAIALECTGVESSVATAVWCVKFGGKVFVIGVGKDEMSMPFMRLSTQEIDLQFQYRYCNTWPRAIRLVKSGVIDLSKLVTHRFDLEDAVKAFETAADPKTGAIKVQIKSEE
;
A
#
# COMPACT_ATOMS: atom_id res chain seq x y z
N MET A 1 5.95 -27.06 4.24
CA MET A 1 4.66 -26.91 4.95
C MET A 1 3.64 -26.47 3.91
N ASP A 2 2.51 -27.14 3.83
CA ASP A 2 1.45 -26.77 2.88
C ASP A 2 0.84 -25.41 3.26
N GLY A 3 0.26 -24.71 2.27
CA GLY A 3 -0.42 -23.43 2.50
C GLY A 3 -1.72 -23.56 3.29
N LEU A 4 -2.34 -22.42 3.62
CA LEU A 4 -3.54 -22.34 4.44
C LEU A 4 -4.85 -22.37 3.61
N LEU A 5 -4.79 -22.46 2.27
CA LEU A 5 -5.97 -22.55 1.42
C LEU A 5 -6.59 -23.94 1.50
N ARG A 6 -7.31 -24.16 2.59
CA ARG A 6 -7.97 -25.43 2.95
C ARG A 6 -9.04 -25.22 4.00
N ARG A 7 -9.97 -26.17 4.17
CA ARG A 7 -11.05 -26.07 5.16
C ARG A 7 -10.53 -26.07 6.59
N TYR A 8 -9.58 -26.92 6.92
CA TYR A 8 -9.04 -27.10 8.26
C TYR A 8 -7.51 -27.08 8.24
N VAL A 9 -6.93 -26.42 9.24
CA VAL A 9 -5.49 -26.34 9.40
C VAL A 9 -5.12 -26.28 10.88
N ASN A 10 -4.06 -26.98 11.26
CA ASN A 10 -3.44 -26.81 12.56
C ASN A 10 -2.48 -25.62 12.53
N HIS A 11 -2.68 -24.66 13.44
CA HIS A 11 -1.85 -23.46 13.52
C HIS A 11 -1.41 -23.21 14.97
N PRO A 12 -0.18 -22.73 15.22
CA PRO A 12 0.27 -22.42 16.57
C PRO A 12 -0.62 -21.38 17.24
N ALA A 13 -1.20 -21.73 18.40
CA ALA A 13 -2.14 -20.85 19.10
C ALA A 13 -1.54 -19.49 19.49
N ALA A 14 -0.23 -19.44 19.77
CA ALA A 14 0.49 -18.21 20.07
C ALA A 14 0.48 -17.17 18.95
N TRP A 15 0.20 -17.58 17.71
CA TRP A 15 0.13 -16.71 16.54
C TRP A 15 -1.31 -16.38 16.14
N CYS A 16 -2.27 -16.83 16.93
CA CYS A 16 -3.68 -16.54 16.70
C CYS A 16 -4.12 -15.33 17.56
N HIS A 17 -4.83 -14.41 16.93
CA HIS A 17 -5.38 -13.23 17.58
C HIS A 17 -6.91 -13.24 17.50
N LYS A 18 -7.57 -13.01 18.63
CA LYS A 18 -9.04 -12.90 18.67
C LYS A 18 -9.47 -11.61 18.00
N ILE A 19 -10.32 -11.71 16.99
CA ILE A 19 -10.89 -10.56 16.27
C ILE A 19 -12.26 -10.12 16.85
N GLY A 20 -12.85 -10.90 17.78
CA GLY A 20 -14.14 -10.62 18.38
C GLY A 20 -15.27 -10.68 17.36
N ASP A 21 -16.06 -9.63 17.30
CA ASP A 21 -17.22 -9.43 16.41
C ASP A 21 -16.87 -8.88 15.00
N MET A 22 -15.59 -8.70 14.71
CA MET A 22 -15.13 -8.28 13.37
C MET A 22 -15.43 -9.36 12.33
N SER A 23 -15.89 -8.97 11.16
CA SER A 23 -16.11 -9.90 10.04
C SER A 23 -14.81 -10.62 9.63
N PHE A 24 -14.91 -11.84 9.14
CA PHE A 24 -13.75 -12.57 8.61
C PHE A 24 -13.13 -11.86 7.41
N GLU A 25 -13.90 -11.14 6.61
CA GLU A 25 -13.37 -10.31 5.51
C GLU A 25 -12.41 -9.24 6.03
N ASN A 26 -12.81 -8.49 7.05
CA ASN A 26 -11.93 -7.52 7.70
C ASN A 26 -10.76 -8.20 8.43
N GLY A 27 -11.01 -9.35 9.05
CA GLY A 27 -9.97 -10.17 9.68
C GLY A 27 -8.86 -10.57 8.70
N ALA A 28 -9.21 -11.00 7.50
CA ALA A 28 -8.25 -11.34 6.44
C ALA A 28 -7.45 -10.14 5.91
N LEU A 29 -7.99 -8.92 6.03
CA LEU A 29 -7.30 -7.69 5.64
C LEU A 29 -6.36 -7.12 6.70
N LEU A 30 -6.35 -7.68 7.92
CA LEU A 30 -5.41 -7.25 8.97
C LEU A 30 -3.95 -7.53 8.60
N GLU A 31 -3.69 -8.57 7.77
CA GLU A 31 -2.34 -8.87 7.30
C GLU A 31 -1.78 -7.75 6.41
N PRO A 32 -2.41 -7.37 5.27
CA PRO A 32 -1.91 -6.26 4.48
C PRO A 32 -1.97 -4.91 5.22
N LEU A 33 -2.92 -4.71 6.14
CA LEU A 33 -2.90 -3.54 7.02
C LEU A 33 -1.66 -3.54 7.92
N SER A 34 -1.24 -4.69 8.43
CA SER A 34 -0.03 -4.82 9.24
C SER A 34 1.24 -4.40 8.49
N VAL A 35 1.31 -4.69 7.18
CA VAL A 35 2.39 -4.19 6.30
C VAL A 35 2.40 -2.67 6.27
N ALA A 36 1.25 -2.05 6.03
CA ALA A 36 1.15 -0.58 6.00
C ALA A 36 1.43 0.06 7.37
N LEU A 37 0.97 -0.52 8.48
CA LEU A 37 1.23 -0.01 9.83
C LEU A 37 2.73 -0.06 10.19
N ALA A 38 3.44 -1.11 9.79
CA ALA A 38 4.89 -1.18 9.95
C ALA A 38 5.60 -0.12 9.10
N ALA A 39 5.12 0.12 7.87
CA ALA A 39 5.63 1.18 7.02
C ALA A 39 5.40 2.57 7.62
N MET A 40 4.21 2.86 8.14
CA MET A 40 3.90 4.12 8.81
C MET A 40 4.82 4.38 10.01
N GLU A 41 5.04 3.36 10.83
CA GLU A 41 5.92 3.46 12.00
C GLU A 41 7.38 3.73 11.61
N ARG A 42 7.90 2.96 10.64
CA ARG A 42 9.32 3.02 10.25
C ARG A 42 9.63 4.21 9.34
N SER A 43 8.71 4.61 8.47
CA SER A 43 8.86 5.81 7.65
C SER A 43 8.77 7.09 8.47
N GLY A 44 8.03 7.05 9.58
CA GLY A 44 7.87 8.16 10.50
C GLY A 44 6.92 9.26 10.01
N VAL A 45 5.92 8.92 9.17
CA VAL A 45 4.87 9.87 8.72
C VAL A 45 4.17 10.50 9.93
N LYS A 46 4.05 11.81 9.92
CA LYS A 46 3.45 12.63 10.97
C LYS A 46 2.27 13.46 10.44
N LEU A 47 1.49 13.98 11.38
CA LEU A 47 0.42 14.94 11.10
C LEU A 47 0.97 16.13 10.30
N GLY A 48 0.32 16.42 9.16
CA GLY A 48 0.69 17.52 8.27
C GLY A 48 1.85 17.23 7.31
N ASP A 49 2.47 16.03 7.34
CA ASP A 49 3.51 15.71 6.37
C ASP A 49 2.92 15.57 4.96
N PRO A 50 3.53 16.20 3.94
CA PRO A 50 3.22 15.91 2.55
C PRO A 50 3.77 14.54 2.16
N VAL A 51 2.91 13.65 1.66
CA VAL A 51 3.24 12.26 1.35
C VAL A 51 2.94 11.92 -0.10
N LEU A 52 3.89 11.24 -0.74
CA LEU A 52 3.69 10.55 -2.01
C LEU A 52 3.49 9.05 -1.77
N ILE A 53 2.50 8.46 -2.42
CA ILE A 53 2.29 7.01 -2.46
C ILE A 53 2.45 6.56 -3.92
N CYS A 54 3.43 5.73 -4.19
CA CYS A 54 3.65 5.16 -5.51
C CYS A 54 2.97 3.80 -5.61
N GLY A 55 1.96 3.71 -6.48
CA GLY A 55 1.11 2.54 -6.67
C GLY A 55 -0.21 2.63 -5.90
N ALA A 56 -1.33 2.45 -6.61
CA ALA A 56 -2.69 2.36 -6.07
C ALA A 56 -3.20 0.90 -6.06
N GLY A 57 -2.30 -0.07 -5.92
CA GLY A 57 -2.64 -1.45 -5.61
C GLY A 57 -3.10 -1.63 -4.16
N PRO A 58 -3.40 -2.86 -3.72
CA PRO A 58 -3.93 -3.12 -2.37
C PRO A 58 -3.10 -2.50 -1.24
N ILE A 59 -1.77 -2.60 -1.31
CA ILE A 59 -0.87 -2.04 -0.28
C ILE A 59 -0.87 -0.50 -0.32
N GLY A 60 -0.80 0.11 -1.52
CA GLY A 60 -0.84 1.56 -1.66
C GLY A 60 -2.17 2.17 -1.20
N LEU A 61 -3.29 1.51 -1.47
CA LEU A 61 -4.61 1.94 -1.00
C LEU A 61 -4.75 1.83 0.53
N ILE A 62 -4.20 0.79 1.14
CA ILE A 62 -4.16 0.67 2.61
C ILE A 62 -3.22 1.72 3.20
N ALA A 63 -2.06 1.97 2.58
CA ALA A 63 -1.16 3.05 2.98
C ALA A 63 -1.84 4.42 2.88
N LEU A 64 -2.66 4.65 1.84
CA LEU A 64 -3.47 5.86 1.70
C LEU A 64 -4.42 6.05 2.89
N LEU A 65 -5.14 5.01 3.27
CA LEU A 65 -6.03 5.04 4.44
C LEU A 65 -5.25 5.32 5.73
N CYS A 66 -4.08 4.70 5.89
CA CYS A 66 -3.21 4.94 7.04
C CYS A 66 -2.67 6.37 7.07
N CYS A 67 -2.19 6.91 5.94
CA CYS A 67 -1.72 8.30 5.82
C CYS A 67 -2.84 9.29 6.14
N ARG A 68 -4.05 9.04 5.61
CA ARG A 68 -5.22 9.87 5.93
C ARG A 68 -5.56 9.83 7.42
N ALA A 69 -5.56 8.65 8.03
CA ALA A 69 -5.80 8.48 9.47
C ALA A 69 -4.72 9.14 10.34
N ALA A 70 -3.47 9.18 9.87
CA ALA A 70 -2.37 9.88 10.53
C ALA A 70 -2.38 11.41 10.31
N GLY A 71 -3.27 11.92 9.46
CA GLY A 71 -3.38 13.34 9.15
C GLY A 71 -2.28 13.88 8.24
N ALA A 72 -1.71 13.06 7.37
CA ALA A 72 -0.80 13.51 6.32
C ALA A 72 -1.53 14.42 5.33
N GLU A 73 -0.90 15.54 4.89
CA GLU A 73 -1.48 16.48 3.93
C GLU A 73 -0.37 17.30 3.26
N PRO A 74 -0.38 17.50 1.92
CA PRO A 74 -1.20 16.78 0.97
C PRO A 74 -0.76 15.33 0.79
N ILE A 75 -1.67 14.48 0.32
CA ILE A 75 -1.35 13.12 -0.12
C ILE A 75 -1.50 13.05 -1.63
N VAL A 76 -0.46 12.61 -2.32
CA VAL A 76 -0.50 12.27 -3.76
C VAL A 76 -0.37 10.75 -3.89
N ILE A 77 -1.22 10.13 -4.72
CA ILE A 77 -1.09 8.72 -5.08
C ILE A 77 -0.94 8.58 -6.59
N THR A 78 -0.06 7.67 -7.03
CA THR A 78 0.23 7.45 -8.45
C THR A 78 -0.05 6.01 -8.85
N ASP A 79 -0.49 5.78 -10.09
CA ASP A 79 -0.60 4.45 -10.70
C ASP A 79 -0.61 4.59 -12.23
N ILE A 80 -0.36 3.49 -12.94
CA ILE A 80 -0.55 3.37 -14.39
C ILE A 80 -1.99 3.06 -14.77
N ASP A 81 -2.84 2.70 -13.82
CA ASP A 81 -4.23 2.30 -13.98
C ASP A 81 -5.16 3.41 -13.48
N GLU A 82 -5.90 4.04 -14.39
CA GLU A 82 -6.86 5.09 -14.05
C GLU A 82 -8.04 4.60 -13.18
N GLY A 83 -8.42 3.33 -13.33
CA GLY A 83 -9.48 2.71 -12.52
C GLY A 83 -9.08 2.64 -11.04
N ARG A 84 -7.83 2.25 -10.77
CA ARG A 84 -7.27 2.24 -9.41
C ARG A 84 -7.15 3.66 -8.83
N LEU A 85 -6.77 4.64 -9.64
CA LEU A 85 -6.72 6.04 -9.20
C LEU A 85 -8.11 6.58 -8.89
N LYS A 86 -9.13 6.24 -9.70
CA LYS A 86 -10.51 6.56 -9.41
C LYS A 86 -10.98 5.94 -8.10
N PHE A 87 -10.65 4.66 -7.89
CA PHE A 87 -10.96 3.97 -6.64
C PHE A 87 -10.28 4.63 -5.42
N ALA A 88 -9.02 5.06 -5.55
CA ALA A 88 -8.32 5.81 -4.50
C ALA A 88 -9.08 7.11 -4.14
N LYS A 89 -9.62 7.83 -5.13
CA LYS A 89 -10.48 9.01 -4.94
C LYS A 89 -11.80 8.69 -4.23
N GLU A 90 -12.39 7.53 -4.52
CA GLU A 90 -13.61 7.07 -3.84
C GLU A 90 -13.36 6.70 -2.37
N LEU A 91 -12.16 6.19 -2.04
CA LEU A 91 -11.74 5.90 -0.67
C LEU A 91 -11.42 7.18 0.12
N VAL A 92 -10.65 8.08 -0.49
CA VAL A 92 -10.18 9.32 0.14
C VAL A 92 -10.39 10.49 -0.84
N PRO A 93 -11.53 11.19 -0.81
CA PRO A 93 -11.86 12.24 -1.78
C PRO A 93 -10.85 13.39 -1.87
N SER A 94 -10.09 13.66 -0.81
CA SER A 94 -9.06 14.71 -0.78
C SER A 94 -7.75 14.29 -1.44
N VAL A 95 -7.50 12.99 -1.71
CA VAL A 95 -6.26 12.54 -2.32
C VAL A 95 -6.06 13.16 -3.72
N ARG A 96 -4.86 13.59 -4.02
CA ARG A 96 -4.47 14.03 -5.37
C ARG A 96 -3.94 12.80 -6.13
N THR A 97 -4.43 12.59 -7.35
CA THR A 97 -4.09 11.41 -8.15
C THR A 97 -3.27 11.79 -9.37
N HIS A 98 -2.20 11.05 -9.66
CA HIS A 98 -1.37 11.24 -10.83
C HIS A 98 -1.28 9.94 -11.64
N HIS A 99 -1.73 9.99 -12.89
CA HIS A 99 -1.61 8.88 -13.84
C HIS A 99 -0.18 8.86 -14.41
N VAL A 100 0.56 7.79 -14.11
CA VAL A 100 1.94 7.61 -14.56
C VAL A 100 1.96 7.34 -16.05
N ARG A 101 2.75 8.12 -16.78
CA ARG A 101 2.96 7.99 -18.22
C ARG A 101 4.39 7.52 -18.51
N SER A 102 4.64 7.13 -19.75
CA SER A 102 5.98 6.77 -20.23
C SER A 102 6.82 8.03 -20.48
N VAL A 103 7.29 8.63 -19.39
CA VAL A 103 8.20 9.81 -19.38
C VAL A 103 9.38 9.52 -18.45
N SER A 104 10.37 10.41 -18.40
CA SER A 104 11.49 10.25 -17.46
C SER A 104 11.03 10.34 -16.01
N ALA A 105 11.82 9.79 -15.08
CA ALA A 105 11.54 9.88 -13.65
C ALA A 105 11.51 11.33 -13.15
N GLU A 106 12.33 12.20 -13.72
CA GLU A 106 12.40 13.63 -13.42
C GLU A 106 11.16 14.37 -13.86
N GLU A 107 10.73 14.17 -15.12
CA GLU A 107 9.49 14.78 -15.65
C GLU A 107 8.26 14.32 -14.86
N SER A 108 8.18 13.03 -14.55
CA SER A 108 7.10 12.50 -13.71
C SER A 108 7.12 13.15 -12.31
N ALA A 109 8.30 13.28 -11.72
CA ALA A 109 8.45 13.89 -10.41
C ALA A 109 8.03 15.38 -10.38
N GLU A 110 8.41 16.17 -11.39
CA GLU A 110 8.00 17.59 -11.47
C GLU A 110 6.48 17.73 -11.62
N ALA A 111 5.83 16.86 -12.39
CA ALA A 111 4.38 16.83 -12.50
C ALA A 111 3.70 16.49 -11.14
N ILE A 112 4.24 15.51 -10.41
CA ILE A 112 3.76 15.12 -9.08
C ILE A 112 3.95 16.27 -8.07
N VAL A 113 5.11 16.90 -8.06
CA VAL A 113 5.42 18.03 -7.17
C VAL A 113 4.52 19.24 -7.50
N GLY A 114 4.30 19.52 -8.78
CA GLY A 114 3.35 20.55 -9.22
C GLY A 114 1.91 20.27 -8.75
N LEU A 115 1.49 19.01 -8.80
CA LEU A 115 0.18 18.59 -8.29
C LEU A 115 0.09 18.69 -6.76
N ALA A 116 1.16 18.37 -6.05
CA ALA A 116 1.25 18.45 -4.59
C ALA A 116 1.40 19.90 -4.08
N GLU A 117 1.92 20.83 -4.94
CA GLU A 117 2.31 22.21 -4.58
C GLU A 117 3.45 22.29 -3.54
N VAL A 118 4.02 21.15 -3.19
CA VAL A 118 5.13 21.00 -2.25
C VAL A 118 5.87 19.72 -2.53
N ARG A 119 7.19 19.68 -2.25
CA ARG A 119 7.93 18.42 -2.34
C ARG A 119 7.56 17.50 -1.17
N PRO A 120 7.18 16.24 -1.42
CA PRO A 120 6.87 15.29 -0.37
C PRO A 120 8.02 15.14 0.64
N ALA A 121 7.66 15.08 1.92
CA ALA A 121 8.63 14.74 2.97
C ALA A 121 8.98 13.25 2.94
N ILE A 122 7.98 12.43 2.60
CA ILE A 122 8.08 10.98 2.58
C ILE A 122 7.40 10.46 1.31
N ALA A 123 8.06 9.52 0.64
CA ALA A 123 7.47 8.72 -0.42
C ALA A 123 7.35 7.26 0.06
N LEU A 124 6.15 6.71 0.05
CA LEU A 124 5.85 5.30 0.29
C LEU A 124 5.78 4.58 -1.05
N GLU A 125 6.82 3.82 -1.37
CA GLU A 125 6.92 3.13 -2.64
C GLU A 125 6.32 1.73 -2.51
N CYS A 126 5.18 1.48 -3.18
CA CYS A 126 4.37 0.26 -3.04
C CYS A 126 4.37 -0.62 -4.29
N THR A 127 5.16 -0.29 -5.31
CA THR A 127 5.19 -1.03 -6.58
C THR A 127 6.36 -2.00 -6.68
N GLY A 128 7.53 -1.62 -6.18
CA GLY A 128 8.80 -2.32 -6.40
C GLY A 128 9.34 -2.17 -7.82
N VAL A 129 8.84 -1.19 -8.59
CA VAL A 129 9.29 -0.94 -9.97
C VAL A 129 10.42 0.08 -9.97
N GLU A 130 11.50 -0.21 -10.70
CA GLU A 130 12.70 0.62 -10.76
C GLU A 130 12.41 2.09 -11.12
N SER A 131 11.59 2.34 -12.14
CA SER A 131 11.21 3.70 -12.54
C SER A 131 10.37 4.42 -11.47
N SER A 132 9.57 3.69 -10.72
CA SER A 132 8.77 4.23 -9.61
C SER A 132 9.65 4.64 -8.43
N VAL A 133 10.63 3.80 -8.06
CA VAL A 133 11.64 4.14 -7.03
C VAL A 133 12.42 5.38 -7.46
N ALA A 134 12.88 5.44 -8.72
CA ALA A 134 13.60 6.61 -9.25
C ALA A 134 12.71 7.89 -9.18
N THR A 135 11.46 7.81 -9.61
CA THR A 135 10.51 8.93 -9.52
C THR A 135 10.33 9.40 -8.07
N ALA A 136 10.17 8.46 -7.12
CA ALA A 136 10.06 8.79 -5.70
C ALA A 136 11.29 9.56 -5.19
N VAL A 137 12.51 9.15 -5.60
CA VAL A 137 13.76 9.84 -5.25
C VAL A 137 13.81 11.27 -5.81
N TRP A 138 13.29 11.48 -7.03
CA TRP A 138 13.23 12.82 -7.63
C TRP A 138 12.15 13.71 -7.00
N CYS A 139 11.07 13.13 -6.45
CA CYS A 139 9.97 13.87 -5.84
C CYS A 139 10.32 14.45 -4.46
N VAL A 140 10.96 13.67 -3.59
CA VAL A 140 11.13 14.05 -2.19
C VAL A 140 12.00 15.27 -2.00
N LYS A 141 11.74 16.02 -0.92
CA LYS A 141 12.52 17.20 -0.55
C LYS A 141 13.93 16.83 -0.10
N PHE A 142 14.82 17.85 0.05
CA PHE A 142 16.11 17.70 0.73
C PHE A 142 15.89 17.09 2.13
N GLY A 143 16.71 16.10 2.49
CA GLY A 143 16.59 15.35 3.76
C GLY A 143 15.27 14.56 3.87
N GLY A 144 14.60 14.33 2.74
CA GLY A 144 13.37 13.53 2.69
C GLY A 144 13.64 12.04 2.74
N LYS A 145 12.57 11.24 2.69
CA LYS A 145 12.67 9.79 2.78
C LYS A 145 11.92 9.08 1.66
N VAL A 146 12.56 8.10 1.06
CA VAL A 146 11.90 7.10 0.20
C VAL A 146 11.86 5.78 0.96
N PHE A 147 10.67 5.30 1.25
CA PHE A 147 10.42 4.08 2.00
C PHE A 147 9.81 3.02 1.08
N VAL A 148 10.60 2.02 0.72
CA VAL A 148 10.23 0.98 -0.25
C VAL A 148 9.55 -0.19 0.46
N ILE A 149 8.31 -0.44 0.10
CA ILE A 149 7.46 -1.54 0.57
C ILE A 149 7.29 -2.58 -0.54
N GLY A 150 7.28 -2.09 -1.80
CA GLY A 150 7.14 -2.93 -2.99
C GLY A 150 8.26 -3.94 -3.12
N VAL A 151 7.94 -5.10 -3.68
CA VAL A 151 8.92 -6.15 -3.99
C VAL A 151 9.24 -6.07 -5.47
N GLY A 152 10.51 -5.88 -5.79
CA GLY A 152 11.00 -5.68 -7.16
C GLY A 152 11.97 -6.74 -7.62
N LYS A 153 12.84 -6.35 -8.56
CA LYS A 153 13.92 -7.17 -9.09
C LYS A 153 15.06 -7.28 -8.06
N ASP A 154 15.90 -8.31 -8.22
CA ASP A 154 17.09 -8.50 -7.38
C ASP A 154 18.09 -7.35 -7.51
N GLU A 155 18.19 -6.76 -8.71
CA GLU A 155 19.06 -5.63 -9.00
C GLU A 155 18.27 -4.49 -9.66
N MET A 156 18.51 -3.24 -9.22
CA MET A 156 17.90 -2.03 -9.74
C MET A 156 18.92 -0.92 -9.92
N SER A 157 18.77 -0.14 -11.00
CA SER A 157 19.44 1.14 -11.15
C SER A 157 18.67 2.23 -10.37
N MET A 158 19.42 3.16 -9.77
CA MET A 158 18.81 4.27 -9.03
C MET A 158 19.63 5.56 -9.19
N PRO A 159 19.01 6.73 -9.04
CA PRO A 159 19.71 8.02 -9.16
C PRO A 159 20.57 8.29 -7.92
N PHE A 160 21.71 7.57 -7.82
CA PHE A 160 22.58 7.56 -6.65
C PHE A 160 23.07 8.97 -6.26
N MET A 161 23.50 9.79 -7.24
CA MET A 161 23.94 11.14 -6.94
C MET A 161 22.84 12.04 -6.41
N ARG A 162 21.60 11.82 -6.84
CA ARG A 162 20.43 12.52 -6.30
C ARG A 162 20.18 12.14 -4.85
N LEU A 163 20.25 10.85 -4.51
CA LEU A 163 20.17 10.38 -3.13
C LEU A 163 21.24 11.05 -2.26
N SER A 164 22.49 11.04 -2.72
CA SER A 164 23.65 11.57 -1.97
C SER A 164 23.58 13.08 -1.79
N THR A 165 23.40 13.85 -2.88
CA THR A 165 23.46 15.32 -2.85
C THR A 165 22.22 15.96 -2.21
N GLN A 166 21.11 15.25 -2.11
CA GLN A 166 19.90 15.71 -1.44
C GLN A 166 19.71 15.08 -0.06
N GLU A 167 20.68 14.33 0.44
CA GLU A 167 20.64 13.65 1.76
C GLU A 167 19.36 12.85 1.96
N ILE A 168 18.94 12.10 0.93
CA ILE A 168 17.67 11.35 0.96
C ILE A 168 17.89 10.01 1.66
N ASP A 169 17.09 9.73 2.68
CA ASP A 169 17.03 8.41 3.31
C ASP A 169 16.31 7.41 2.38
N LEU A 170 17.01 6.35 1.97
CA LEU A 170 16.41 5.22 1.28
C LEU A 170 16.30 4.04 2.24
N GLN A 171 15.06 3.65 2.58
CA GLN A 171 14.80 2.58 3.53
C GLN A 171 13.89 1.52 2.92
N PHE A 172 13.98 0.30 3.44
CA PHE A 172 13.27 -0.86 2.91
C PHE A 172 12.52 -1.60 4.01
N GLN A 173 11.43 -2.24 3.61
CA GLN A 173 10.65 -3.13 4.44
C GLN A 173 10.38 -4.43 3.69
N TYR A 174 10.52 -5.57 4.40
CA TYR A 174 10.10 -6.84 3.84
C TYR A 174 8.69 -7.23 4.33
N ARG A 175 8.47 -7.21 5.63
CA ARG A 175 7.21 -7.59 6.26
C ARG A 175 6.94 -6.71 7.48
N TYR A 176 6.25 -7.24 8.48
CA TYR A 176 5.82 -6.58 9.70
C TYR A 176 6.14 -7.44 10.92
N CYS A 177 6.08 -6.84 12.10
CA CYS A 177 6.24 -7.54 13.39
C CYS A 177 5.33 -6.89 14.43
N ASN A 178 4.64 -7.72 15.24
CA ASN A 178 3.84 -7.29 16.41
C ASN A 178 2.78 -6.21 16.14
N THR A 179 2.22 -6.16 14.95
CA THR A 179 1.24 -5.13 14.53
C THR A 179 -0.22 -5.55 14.72
N TRP A 180 -0.51 -6.84 14.92
CA TRP A 180 -1.86 -7.40 14.97
C TRP A 180 -2.78 -6.72 15.99
N PRO A 181 -2.39 -6.53 17.27
CA PRO A 181 -3.29 -5.89 18.25
C PRO A 181 -3.62 -4.44 17.85
N ARG A 182 -2.67 -3.72 17.24
CA ARG A 182 -2.88 -2.35 16.76
C ARG A 182 -3.83 -2.33 15.55
N ALA A 183 -3.64 -3.23 14.58
CA ALA A 183 -4.49 -3.37 13.42
C ALA A 183 -5.95 -3.66 13.82
N ILE A 184 -6.16 -4.61 14.73
CA ILE A 184 -7.48 -4.96 15.26
C ILE A 184 -8.16 -3.73 15.89
N ARG A 185 -7.45 -2.97 16.74
CA ARG A 185 -8.04 -1.77 17.38
C ARG A 185 -8.44 -0.71 16.36
N LEU A 186 -7.61 -0.44 15.35
CA LEU A 186 -7.86 0.59 14.34
C LEU A 186 -9.07 0.26 13.47
N VAL A 187 -9.25 -1.01 13.11
CA VAL A 187 -10.42 -1.45 12.33
C VAL A 187 -11.67 -1.48 13.20
N LYS A 188 -11.60 -2.01 14.43
CA LYS A 188 -12.75 -2.05 15.35
C LYS A 188 -13.26 -0.66 15.77
N SER A 189 -12.37 0.31 15.89
CA SER A 189 -12.76 1.69 16.22
C SER A 189 -13.28 2.48 15.02
N GLY A 190 -13.22 1.93 13.80
CA GLY A 190 -13.61 2.63 12.59
C GLY A 190 -12.62 3.71 12.10
N VAL A 191 -11.44 3.83 12.74
CA VAL A 191 -10.39 4.78 12.28
C VAL A 191 -9.87 4.39 10.90
N ILE A 192 -9.81 3.07 10.63
CA ILE A 192 -9.48 2.53 9.30
C ILE A 192 -10.62 1.61 8.87
N ASP A 193 -11.28 1.96 7.77
CA ASP A 193 -12.31 1.13 7.13
C ASP A 193 -11.72 0.43 5.91
N LEU A 194 -11.65 -0.90 5.96
CA LEU A 194 -11.13 -1.76 4.90
C LEU A 194 -12.23 -2.38 4.03
N SER A 195 -13.50 -2.18 4.37
CA SER A 195 -14.64 -2.91 3.79
C SER A 195 -14.75 -2.78 2.27
N LYS A 196 -14.39 -1.61 1.72
CA LYS A 196 -14.43 -1.34 0.27
C LYS A 196 -13.33 -2.03 -0.53
N LEU A 197 -12.27 -2.50 0.13
CA LEU A 197 -11.11 -3.08 -0.57
C LEU A 197 -11.41 -4.48 -1.14
N VAL A 198 -12.36 -5.22 -0.56
CA VAL A 198 -12.76 -6.55 -1.05
C VAL A 198 -13.71 -6.38 -2.22
N THR A 199 -13.17 -6.51 -3.43
CA THR A 199 -13.92 -6.34 -4.67
C THR A 199 -14.53 -7.64 -5.20
N HIS A 200 -13.88 -8.79 -4.92
CA HIS A 200 -14.31 -10.10 -5.42
C HIS A 200 -14.29 -11.13 -4.30
N ARG A 201 -15.31 -11.99 -4.29
CA ARG A 201 -15.52 -13.04 -3.30
C ARG A 201 -15.79 -14.35 -4.01
N PHE A 202 -15.15 -15.42 -3.57
CA PHE A 202 -15.30 -16.75 -4.09
C PHE A 202 -15.39 -17.77 -2.96
N ASP A 203 -16.05 -18.87 -3.22
CA ASP A 203 -16.04 -20.03 -2.34
C ASP A 203 -14.75 -20.85 -2.57
N LEU A 204 -14.40 -21.72 -1.63
CA LEU A 204 -13.16 -22.51 -1.71
C LEU A 204 -13.12 -23.39 -2.96
N GLU A 205 -14.27 -23.87 -3.40
CA GLU A 205 -14.45 -24.70 -4.59
C GLU A 205 -14.10 -23.96 -5.88
N ASP A 206 -14.32 -22.64 -5.90
CA ASP A 206 -13.99 -21.74 -7.02
C ASP A 206 -12.57 -21.12 -6.90
N ALA A 207 -11.70 -21.67 -6.06
CA ALA A 207 -10.37 -21.08 -5.78
C ALA A 207 -9.56 -20.83 -7.06
N VAL A 208 -9.60 -21.73 -8.05
CA VAL A 208 -8.89 -21.55 -9.33
C VAL A 208 -9.34 -20.28 -10.03
N LYS A 209 -10.66 -20.11 -10.15
CA LYS A 209 -11.27 -18.92 -10.75
C LYS A 209 -10.94 -17.64 -9.99
N ALA A 210 -10.83 -17.72 -8.66
CA ALA A 210 -10.40 -16.60 -7.83
C ALA A 210 -8.97 -16.17 -8.17
N PHE A 211 -8.04 -17.11 -8.38
CA PHE A 211 -6.68 -16.82 -8.81
C PHE A 211 -6.63 -16.24 -10.23
N GLU A 212 -7.40 -16.77 -11.16
CA GLU A 212 -7.52 -16.23 -12.52
C GLU A 212 -8.04 -14.78 -12.50
N THR A 213 -9.07 -14.51 -11.69
CA THR A 213 -9.60 -13.16 -11.48
C THR A 213 -8.55 -12.21 -10.89
N ALA A 214 -7.78 -12.67 -9.90
CA ALA A 214 -6.74 -11.85 -9.28
C ALA A 214 -5.56 -11.58 -10.23
N ALA A 215 -5.28 -12.48 -11.16
CA ALA A 215 -4.17 -12.37 -12.11
C ALA A 215 -4.51 -11.50 -13.33
N ASP A 216 -5.78 -11.37 -13.70
CA ASP A 216 -6.20 -10.59 -14.87
C ASP A 216 -6.47 -9.11 -14.47
N PRO A 217 -5.65 -8.15 -14.94
CA PRO A 217 -5.84 -6.72 -14.66
C PRO A 217 -7.18 -6.16 -15.15
N LYS A 218 -7.80 -6.79 -16.16
CA LYS A 218 -9.07 -6.33 -16.76
C LYS A 218 -10.27 -6.53 -15.83
N THR A 219 -10.15 -7.35 -14.81
CA THR A 219 -11.23 -7.60 -13.84
C THR A 219 -11.47 -6.43 -12.89
N GLY A 220 -10.53 -5.50 -12.79
CA GLY A 220 -10.58 -4.40 -11.82
C GLY A 220 -10.44 -4.88 -10.37
N ALA A 221 -9.92 -6.09 -10.16
CA ALA A 221 -9.75 -6.64 -8.81
C ALA A 221 -8.74 -5.82 -7.99
N ILE A 222 -9.19 -5.35 -6.83
CA ILE A 222 -8.32 -4.75 -5.80
C ILE A 222 -7.91 -5.84 -4.82
N LYS A 223 -8.90 -6.49 -4.18
CA LYS A 223 -8.66 -7.64 -3.30
C LYS A 223 -9.68 -8.72 -3.57
N VAL A 224 -9.18 -9.90 -3.88
CA VAL A 224 -9.96 -11.13 -4.04
C VAL A 224 -9.87 -11.91 -2.74
N GLN A 225 -11.02 -12.35 -2.23
CA GLN A 225 -11.08 -13.21 -1.06
C GLN A 225 -11.75 -14.53 -1.40
N ILE A 226 -11.21 -15.60 -0.84
CA ILE A 226 -11.77 -16.94 -0.90
C ILE A 226 -12.23 -17.29 0.51
N LYS A 227 -13.49 -17.68 0.66
CA LYS A 227 -14.05 -18.10 1.94
C LYS A 227 -14.37 -19.59 1.91
N SER A 228 -14.24 -20.23 3.06
CA SER A 228 -14.67 -21.59 3.28
C SER A 228 -15.84 -21.52 4.26
N GLU A 229 -17.04 -21.76 3.77
CA GLU A 229 -18.23 -21.98 4.61
C GLU A 229 -18.41 -23.48 4.82
N GLU A 230 -18.89 -23.87 6.01
CA GLU A 230 -19.26 -25.26 6.30
C GLU A 230 -20.59 -25.62 5.63
#